data_2bacc90987087e309435fbbbd2ce50cc
#
_entry.id   2bacc90987087e309435fbbbd2ce50cc
#
_cell.length_a   1.000
_cell.length_b   1.000
_cell.length_c   1.000
_cell.angle_alpha   90.00
_cell.angle_beta   90.00
_cell.angle_gamma   90.00
#
_symmetry.space_group_name_H-M   'P 1'
#
loop_
_entity.id
_entity.type
_entity.pdbx_description
1 polymer ?
#
loop_
_entity_poly.entity_id
_entity_poly.type
_entity_poly.pdbx_seq_one_letter_code
_entity_poly.pdbx_strand_id
1 'polypeptide(L)'
;MLRALLLISACLTASIAHALTSAEARGMAIGDSTSRIEALNKAATDPDEKTAAFIQALADDAVKTAGGTVFIVKDDKATDPVTGAALKLPDDAEDVTNNNLMRGELDNALASLKLFSKDPKARADAIKTLASG
;
A
#
# COMPACT_ATOMS: atom_id res chain seq x y z
N MET A 1 9.83 29.65 49.63
CA MET A 1 8.92 28.55 49.18
C MET A 1 9.28 28.16 47.76
N LEU A 2 9.96 27.05 47.60
CA LEU A 2 10.35 26.52 46.29
C LEU A 2 9.14 25.79 45.73
N ARG A 3 8.54 26.27 44.65
CA ARG A 3 7.62 25.50 43.84
C ARG A 3 8.45 24.78 42.80
N ALA A 4 8.67 23.50 43.00
CA ALA A 4 9.24 22.63 41.98
C ALA A 4 8.20 22.48 40.89
N LEU A 5 8.43 23.10 39.74
CA LEU A 5 7.68 22.84 38.53
C LEU A 5 8.22 21.53 37.96
N LEU A 6 7.48 20.45 38.19
CA LEU A 6 7.77 19.17 37.53
C LEU A 6 7.30 19.29 36.09
N LEU A 7 8.20 19.61 35.20
CA LEU A 7 8.01 19.46 33.77
C LEU A 7 8.06 17.98 33.47
N ILE A 8 6.91 17.33 33.41
CA ILE A 8 6.77 16.03 32.81
C ILE A 8 6.90 16.23 31.30
N SER A 9 8.12 16.09 30.81
CA SER A 9 8.37 15.93 29.40
C SER A 9 7.79 14.56 29.00
N ALA A 10 6.55 14.55 28.55
CA ALA A 10 6.00 13.40 27.87
C ALA A 10 6.76 13.28 26.55
N CYS A 11 7.78 12.43 26.53
CA CYS A 11 8.33 11.94 25.27
C CYS A 11 7.20 11.17 24.56
N LEU A 12 6.45 11.87 23.70
CA LEU A 12 5.67 11.22 22.68
C LEU A 12 6.66 10.57 21.72
N THR A 13 6.99 9.29 21.98
CA THR A 13 7.55 8.44 20.94
C THR A 13 6.42 8.20 19.96
N ALA A 14 6.25 9.12 19.03
CA ALA A 14 5.46 8.84 17.83
C ALA A 14 6.17 7.67 17.14
N SER A 15 5.61 6.46 17.24
CA SER A 15 5.97 5.41 16.31
C SER A 15 5.62 5.95 14.93
N ILE A 16 6.66 6.29 14.18
CA ILE A 16 6.52 6.70 12.78
C ILE A 16 6.12 5.44 12.04
N ALA A 17 4.80 5.17 11.99
CA ALA A 17 4.27 4.19 11.05
C ALA A 17 4.72 4.62 9.66
N HIS A 18 5.37 3.73 8.93
CA HIS A 18 5.87 4.02 7.59
C HIS A 18 4.68 4.27 6.66
N ALA A 19 4.42 5.53 6.35
CA ALA A 19 3.34 5.93 5.46
C ALA A 19 3.73 5.70 4.01
N LEU A 20 2.79 5.25 3.18
CA LEU A 20 2.97 5.14 1.73
C LEU A 20 3.47 6.47 1.15
N THR A 21 4.58 6.43 0.43
CA THR A 21 5.12 7.59 -0.28
C THR A 21 4.79 7.53 -1.78
N SER A 22 4.86 8.69 -2.45
CA SER A 22 4.69 8.74 -3.91
C SER A 22 5.75 7.92 -4.65
N ALA A 23 6.98 7.86 -4.12
CA ALA A 23 8.05 7.05 -4.68
C ALA A 23 7.76 5.55 -4.58
N GLU A 24 7.22 5.09 -3.48
CA GLU A 24 6.82 3.69 -3.28
C GLU A 24 5.65 3.30 -4.20
N ALA A 25 4.63 4.14 -4.29
CA ALA A 25 3.51 3.91 -5.19
C ALA A 25 3.98 3.81 -6.66
N ARG A 26 4.87 4.70 -7.09
CA ARG A 26 5.47 4.63 -8.42
C ARG A 26 6.32 3.39 -8.62
N GLY A 27 7.12 3.02 -7.65
CA GLY A 27 7.96 1.82 -7.71
C GLY A 27 7.15 0.53 -7.91
N MET A 28 5.99 0.43 -7.27
CA MET A 28 5.09 -0.72 -7.43
C MET A 28 4.27 -0.70 -8.73
N ALA A 29 4.06 0.47 -9.33
CA ALA A 29 3.18 0.62 -10.49
C ALA A 29 3.93 0.77 -11.83
N ILE A 30 5.13 1.33 -11.83
CA ILE A 30 5.87 1.73 -13.02
C ILE A 30 7.22 1.00 -13.07
N GLY A 31 7.58 0.49 -14.23
CA GLY A 31 8.83 -0.21 -14.49
C GLY A 31 8.63 -1.67 -14.87
N ASP A 32 9.73 -2.41 -14.94
CA ASP A 32 9.70 -3.84 -15.20
C ASP A 32 9.18 -4.64 -14.00
N SER A 33 8.75 -5.86 -14.23
CA SER A 33 8.16 -6.71 -13.20
C SER A 33 9.09 -6.96 -12.01
N THR A 34 10.38 -7.12 -12.25
CA THR A 34 11.36 -7.37 -11.19
C THR A 34 11.47 -6.17 -10.24
N SER A 35 11.64 -4.99 -10.79
CA SER A 35 11.71 -3.74 -10.01
C SER A 35 10.43 -3.47 -9.23
N ARG A 36 9.28 -3.73 -9.85
CA ARG A 36 7.97 -3.57 -9.20
C ARG A 36 7.77 -4.56 -8.06
N ILE A 37 8.21 -5.80 -8.22
CA ILE A 37 8.15 -6.83 -7.17
C ILE A 37 9.06 -6.48 -6.00
N GLU A 38 10.26 -5.98 -6.26
CA GLU A 38 11.16 -5.51 -5.21
C GLU A 38 10.52 -4.37 -4.40
N ALA A 39 9.91 -3.40 -5.08
CA ALA A 39 9.19 -2.30 -4.43
C ALA A 39 7.99 -2.80 -3.61
N LEU A 40 7.23 -3.76 -4.14
CA LEU A 40 6.11 -4.40 -3.44
C LEU A 40 6.58 -5.12 -2.16
N ASN A 41 7.61 -5.93 -2.26
CA ASN A 41 8.14 -6.66 -1.11
C ASN A 41 8.66 -5.73 -0.02
N LYS A 42 9.32 -4.66 -0.42
CA LYS A 42 9.77 -3.63 0.52
C LYS A 42 8.62 -2.91 1.21
N ALA A 43 7.60 -2.50 0.45
CA ALA A 43 6.41 -1.84 1.00
C ALA A 43 5.58 -2.75 1.91
N ALA A 44 5.51 -4.05 1.60
CA ALA A 44 4.77 -5.04 2.37
C ALA A 44 5.45 -5.43 3.70
N THR A 45 6.68 -5.00 3.94
CA THR A 45 7.41 -5.31 5.18
C THR A 45 6.81 -4.60 6.39
N ASP A 46 6.40 -3.35 6.24
CA ASP A 46 5.78 -2.54 7.31
C ASP A 46 4.69 -1.63 6.71
N PRO A 47 3.58 -2.22 6.25
CA PRO A 47 2.55 -1.49 5.54
C PRO A 47 1.63 -0.74 6.50
N ASP A 48 1.28 0.50 6.15
CA ASP A 48 0.17 1.22 6.73
C ASP A 48 -1.14 0.90 5.97
N GLU A 49 -2.25 1.53 6.37
CA GLU A 49 -3.56 1.32 5.72
C GLU A 49 -3.55 1.75 4.24
N LYS A 50 -2.83 2.82 3.91
CA LYS A 50 -2.72 3.32 2.53
C LYS A 50 -1.89 2.41 1.66
N THR A 51 -0.80 1.85 2.20
CA THR A 51 0.01 0.83 1.53
C THR A 51 -0.83 -0.41 1.23
N ALA A 52 -1.56 -0.91 2.22
CA ALA A 52 -2.45 -2.06 2.06
C ALA A 52 -3.55 -1.79 1.01
N ALA A 53 -4.17 -0.62 1.05
CA ALA A 53 -5.18 -0.21 0.07
C ALA A 53 -4.60 -0.10 -1.35
N PHE A 54 -3.39 0.40 -1.50
CA PHE A 54 -2.71 0.49 -2.79
C PHE A 54 -2.34 -0.88 -3.36
N ILE A 55 -1.83 -1.78 -2.54
CA ILE A 55 -1.55 -3.17 -2.93
C ILE A 55 -2.85 -3.86 -3.39
N GLN A 56 -3.95 -3.66 -2.67
CA GLN A 56 -5.26 -4.17 -3.06
C GLN A 56 -5.72 -3.58 -4.40
N ALA A 57 -5.56 -2.28 -4.60
CA ALA A 57 -5.91 -1.62 -5.85
C ALA A 57 -5.10 -2.15 -7.04
N LEU A 58 -3.81 -2.44 -6.86
CA LEU A 58 -2.99 -3.10 -7.88
C LEU A 58 -3.52 -4.49 -8.23
N ALA A 59 -3.88 -5.29 -7.22
CA ALA A 59 -4.44 -6.63 -7.43
C ALA A 59 -5.81 -6.60 -8.11
N ASP A 60 -6.59 -5.57 -7.87
CA ASP A 60 -7.92 -5.36 -8.47
C ASP A 60 -7.87 -4.71 -9.88
N ASP A 61 -6.68 -4.50 -10.43
CA ASP A 61 -6.47 -3.75 -11.68
C ASP A 61 -7.09 -2.33 -11.67
N ALA A 62 -7.11 -1.71 -10.50
CA ALA A 62 -7.72 -0.40 -10.26
C ALA A 62 -6.70 0.75 -10.22
N VAL A 63 -5.53 0.56 -10.80
CA VAL A 63 -4.46 1.56 -10.83
C VAL A 63 -4.17 2.00 -12.25
N LYS A 64 -4.07 3.30 -12.45
CA LYS A 64 -3.65 3.93 -13.71
C LYS A 64 -2.46 4.86 -13.48
N THR A 65 -1.73 5.11 -14.54
CA THR A 65 -0.60 6.06 -14.52
C THR A 65 -0.68 7.04 -15.67
N ALA A 66 -0.23 8.25 -15.44
CA ALA A 66 -0.07 9.28 -16.45
C ALA A 66 1.10 10.18 -16.08
N GLY A 67 2.10 10.30 -16.95
CA GLY A 67 3.24 11.20 -16.76
C GLY A 67 4.00 10.96 -15.44
N GLY A 68 4.12 9.71 -14.99
CA GLY A 68 4.78 9.36 -13.73
C GLY A 68 3.92 9.55 -12.48
N THR A 69 2.68 10.00 -12.62
CA THR A 69 1.70 10.09 -11.53
C THR A 69 0.87 8.81 -11.48
N VAL A 70 0.61 8.34 -10.28
CA VAL A 70 -0.15 7.11 -10.02
C VAL A 70 -1.53 7.47 -9.46
N PHE A 71 -2.56 6.83 -9.98
CA PHE A 71 -3.95 7.04 -9.60
C PHE A 71 -4.59 5.71 -9.20
N ILE A 72 -5.38 5.73 -8.13
CA ILE A 72 -6.35 4.65 -7.87
C ILE A 72 -7.67 5.09 -8.52
N VAL A 73 -8.24 4.23 -9.36
CA VAL A 73 -9.49 4.53 -10.08
C VAL A 73 -10.55 3.51 -9.69
N LYS A 74 -11.60 3.99 -9.04
CA LYS A 74 -12.79 3.20 -8.67
C LYS A 74 -14.05 3.97 -9.05
N ASP A 75 -14.98 3.30 -9.71
CA ASP A 75 -16.26 3.89 -10.12
C ASP A 75 -16.08 5.23 -10.88
N ASP A 76 -15.16 5.26 -11.82
CA ASP A 76 -14.77 6.44 -12.63
C ASP A 76 -14.21 7.61 -11.81
N LYS A 77 -13.84 7.38 -10.56
CA LYS A 77 -13.22 8.37 -9.68
C LYS A 77 -11.75 8.04 -9.47
N ALA A 78 -10.88 9.03 -9.75
CA ALA A 78 -9.45 8.93 -9.50
C ALA A 78 -9.08 9.59 -8.17
N THR A 79 -8.24 8.92 -7.41
CA THR A 79 -7.71 9.43 -6.15
C THR A 79 -6.20 9.27 -6.09
N ASP A 80 -5.56 10.16 -5.31
CA ASP A 80 -4.15 10.03 -4.98
C ASP A 80 -3.95 8.90 -3.96
N PRO A 81 -3.11 7.90 -4.24
CA PRO A 81 -2.90 6.79 -3.30
C PRO A 81 -2.24 7.20 -1.98
N VAL A 82 -1.53 8.33 -1.95
CA VAL A 82 -0.84 8.83 -0.76
C VAL A 82 -1.73 9.69 0.10
N THR A 83 -2.44 10.65 -0.49
CA THR A 83 -3.26 11.64 0.24
C THR A 83 -4.72 11.26 0.31
N GLY A 84 -5.22 10.41 -0.59
CA GLY A 84 -6.64 10.11 -0.74
C GLY A 84 -7.43 11.23 -1.41
N ALA A 85 -6.78 12.30 -1.87
CA ALA A 85 -7.43 13.43 -2.52
C ALA A 85 -8.03 13.02 -3.87
N ALA A 86 -9.20 13.55 -4.18
CA ALA A 86 -9.81 13.38 -5.50
C ALA A 86 -8.97 14.11 -6.55
N LEU A 87 -8.65 13.42 -7.63
CA LEU A 87 -7.86 13.94 -8.73
C LEU A 87 -8.64 13.82 -10.04
N LYS A 88 -8.34 14.71 -10.97
CA LYS A 88 -8.81 14.57 -12.35
C LYS A 88 -7.92 13.58 -13.08
N LEU A 89 -8.51 12.50 -13.60
CA LEU A 89 -7.78 11.53 -14.40
C LEU A 89 -7.49 12.12 -15.80
N PRO A 90 -6.21 12.18 -16.22
CA PRO A 90 -5.86 12.59 -17.59
C PRO A 90 -6.43 11.62 -18.63
N ASP A 91 -6.78 12.13 -19.81
CA ASP A 91 -7.31 11.32 -20.91
C ASP A 91 -6.29 10.29 -21.44
N ASP A 92 -5.00 10.56 -21.26
CA ASP A 92 -3.89 9.69 -21.65
C ASP A 92 -3.45 8.73 -20.56
N ALA A 93 -4.19 8.62 -19.46
CA ALA A 93 -3.87 7.68 -18.39
C ALA A 93 -3.97 6.23 -18.88
N GLU A 94 -2.96 5.45 -18.55
CA GLU A 94 -2.82 4.06 -18.95
C GLU A 94 -3.06 3.12 -17.76
N ASP A 95 -3.65 1.97 -18.02
CA ASP A 95 -3.82 0.93 -17.01
C ASP A 95 -2.46 0.32 -16.63
N VAL A 96 -2.28 0.10 -15.33
CA VAL A 96 -1.16 -0.69 -14.84
C VAL A 96 -1.48 -2.17 -15.03
N THR A 97 -0.73 -2.83 -15.90
CA THR A 97 -0.91 -4.26 -16.19
C THR A 97 0.01 -5.11 -15.32
N ASN A 98 -0.50 -6.22 -14.86
CA ASN A 98 0.25 -7.18 -14.06
C ASN A 98 0.37 -8.51 -14.84
N ASN A 99 1.61 -8.97 -15.00
CA ASN A 99 1.83 -10.35 -15.51
C ASN A 99 1.55 -11.38 -14.39
N ASN A 100 1.58 -12.65 -14.73
CA ASN A 100 1.27 -13.73 -13.78
C ASN A 100 2.21 -13.74 -12.56
N LEU A 101 3.48 -13.41 -12.76
CA LEU A 101 4.43 -13.32 -11.65
C LEU A 101 4.05 -12.19 -10.69
N MET A 102 3.78 -11.01 -11.20
CA MET A 102 3.35 -9.87 -10.38
C MET A 102 2.02 -10.16 -9.66
N ARG A 103 1.07 -10.81 -10.32
CA ARG A 103 -0.21 -11.22 -9.69
C ARG A 103 0.02 -12.16 -8.53
N GLY A 104 0.89 -13.15 -8.69
CA GLY A 104 1.25 -14.07 -7.60
C GLY A 104 1.87 -13.35 -6.41
N GLU A 105 2.76 -12.41 -6.66
CA GLU A 105 3.39 -11.62 -5.60
C GLU A 105 2.41 -10.68 -4.90
N LEU A 106 1.48 -10.09 -5.64
CA LEU A 106 0.39 -9.28 -5.05
C LEU A 106 -0.51 -10.14 -4.16
N ASP A 107 -0.88 -11.33 -4.60
CA ASP A 107 -1.70 -12.26 -3.80
C ASP A 107 -0.97 -12.69 -2.52
N ASN A 108 0.32 -12.98 -2.62
CA ASN A 108 1.16 -13.31 -1.46
C ASN A 108 1.25 -12.14 -0.48
N ALA A 109 1.46 -10.93 -0.98
CA ALA A 109 1.51 -9.72 -0.16
C ALA A 109 0.18 -9.49 0.57
N LEU A 110 -0.94 -9.61 -0.12
CA LEU A 110 -2.27 -9.46 0.47
C LEU A 110 -2.56 -10.53 1.52
N ALA A 111 -2.18 -11.77 1.27
CA ALA A 111 -2.31 -12.85 2.24
C ALA A 111 -1.48 -12.58 3.50
N SER A 112 -0.24 -12.09 3.34
CA SER A 112 0.62 -11.70 4.46
C SER A 112 0.01 -10.56 5.29
N LEU A 113 -0.59 -9.56 4.64
CA LEU A 113 -1.28 -8.48 5.33
C LEU A 113 -2.46 -8.98 6.17
N LYS A 114 -3.19 -9.96 5.67
CA LYS A 114 -4.32 -10.59 6.40
C LYS A 114 -3.88 -11.41 7.60
N LEU A 115 -2.68 -12.00 7.58
CA LEU A 115 -2.13 -12.75 8.73
C LEU A 115 -1.99 -11.88 9.97
N PHE A 116 -1.73 -10.58 9.81
CA PHE A 116 -1.63 -9.61 10.90
C PHE A 116 -2.96 -8.93 11.23
N SER A 117 -4.04 -9.35 10.57
CA SER A 117 -5.39 -8.85 10.87
C SER A 117 -5.83 -9.26 12.27
N LYS A 118 -6.57 -8.39 12.95
CA LYS A 118 -7.21 -8.68 14.24
C LYS A 118 -8.38 -9.66 14.10
N ASP A 119 -8.90 -9.86 12.89
CA ASP A 119 -9.98 -10.79 12.59
C ASP A 119 -9.43 -12.23 12.46
N PRO A 120 -9.84 -13.17 13.33
CA PRO A 120 -9.39 -14.56 13.27
C PRO A 120 -9.74 -15.28 11.97
N LYS A 121 -10.88 -14.94 11.35
CA LYS A 121 -11.31 -15.50 10.07
C LYS A 121 -10.38 -15.05 8.94
N ALA A 122 -10.05 -13.76 8.88
CA ALA A 122 -9.12 -13.23 7.90
C ALA A 122 -7.74 -13.89 8.01
N ARG A 123 -7.25 -14.12 9.24
CA ARG A 123 -5.99 -14.85 9.48
C ARG A 123 -6.05 -16.29 8.99
N ALA A 124 -7.14 -16.99 9.25
CA ALA A 124 -7.31 -18.40 8.83
C ALA A 124 -7.38 -18.52 7.30
N ASP A 125 -8.07 -17.62 6.63
CA ASP A 125 -8.16 -17.59 5.16
C ASP A 125 -6.79 -17.28 4.52
N ALA A 126 -6.00 -16.38 5.14
CA ALA A 126 -4.64 -16.06 4.72
C ALA A 126 -3.70 -17.27 4.81
N ILE A 127 -3.78 -18.03 5.90
CA ILE A 127 -3.00 -19.25 6.08
C ILE A 127 -3.31 -20.28 5.01
N LYS A 128 -4.58 -20.45 4.66
CA LYS A 128 -4.98 -21.38 3.57
C LYS A 128 -4.42 -20.93 2.22
N THR A 129 -4.47 -19.64 1.92
CA THR A 129 -3.95 -19.09 0.66
C THR A 129 -2.45 -19.34 0.54
N LEU A 130 -1.68 -19.06 1.59
CA LEU A 130 -0.23 -19.25 1.61
C LEU A 130 0.17 -20.74 1.59
N ALA A 131 -0.65 -21.63 2.16
CA ALA A 131 -0.38 -23.06 2.16
C ALA A 131 -0.70 -23.75 0.83
N SER A 132 -1.50 -23.13 -0.02
CA SER A 132 -1.91 -23.66 -1.33
C SER A 132 -1.06 -23.16 -2.52
N GLY A 133 -0.11 -22.24 -2.25
CA GLY A 133 0.79 -21.66 -3.26
C GLY A 133 2.00 -22.49 -3.60
#